data_f95f34fd5bbbc354bd34d67796b0cfd5
#
_entry.id   f95f34fd5bbbc354bd34d67796b0cfd5
#
_cell.length_a   1.000
_cell.length_b   1.000
_cell.length_c   1.000
_cell.angle_alpha   90.00
_cell.angle_beta   90.00
_cell.angle_gamma   90.00
#
_symmetry.space_group_name_H-M   'P 1'
#
loop_
_entity.id
_entity.type
_entity.pdbx_description
1 polymer ?
#
loop_
_entity_poly.entity_id
_entity_poly.type
_entity_poly.pdbx_seq_one_letter_code
_entity_poly.pdbx_strand_id
1 'polypeptide(L)'
;MEVCSGRLRVVPAKDRVRVGRASAERRTEEGGGSMIKADIIDLVHEKIGFSRHESAEVVEAALDVLKEALQKGERVQIVGFGSFLVRPKKERVGRNPKTGEEIIIAPRKVMTFKPSKILRDMVNDGGGA
;
A
#
# COMPACT_ATOMS: atom_id res chain seq x y z
N MET A 1 19.21 -5.68 48.00
CA MET A 1 17.94 -5.26 47.49
C MET A 1 18.15 -4.70 46.10
N GLU A 2 17.90 -5.51 45.15
CA GLU A 2 18.13 -5.16 43.75
C GLU A 2 16.92 -4.50 43.18
N VAL A 3 17.05 -3.23 42.87
CA VAL A 3 16.05 -2.52 42.08
C VAL A 3 16.19 -3.01 40.67
N CYS A 4 15.28 -3.83 40.22
CA CYS A 4 15.15 -4.15 38.80
C CYS A 4 14.83 -2.89 38.04
N SER A 5 15.86 -2.26 37.53
CA SER A 5 15.70 -1.22 36.54
C SER A 5 15.10 -1.83 35.27
N GLY A 6 13.79 -1.75 35.15
CA GLY A 6 13.12 -2.00 33.91
C GLY A 6 13.65 -1.01 32.90
N ARG A 7 14.62 -1.42 32.13
CA ARG A 7 15.03 -0.66 30.96
C ARG A 7 13.87 -0.64 30.00
N LEU A 8 13.09 0.41 30.07
CA LEU A 8 12.29 0.84 28.98
C LEU A 8 13.22 0.95 27.76
N ARG A 9 13.15 0.00 26.88
CA ARG A 9 13.74 0.14 25.57
C ARG A 9 12.96 1.25 24.87
N VAL A 10 13.46 2.44 25.01
CA VAL A 10 13.12 3.51 24.10
C VAL A 10 13.58 3.03 22.74
N VAL A 11 12.65 2.63 21.91
CA VAL A 11 12.91 2.38 20.50
C VAL A 11 13.45 3.69 19.96
N PRO A 12 14.71 3.76 19.49
CA PRO A 12 15.20 4.98 18.90
C PRO A 12 14.36 5.23 17.66
N ALA A 13 13.71 6.36 17.65
CA ALA A 13 13.07 6.90 16.47
C ALA A 13 14.16 7.22 15.42
N LYS A 14 14.67 6.18 14.77
CA LYS A 14 15.62 6.26 13.67
C LYS A 14 14.95 6.06 12.33
N ASP A 15 13.69 6.41 12.22
CA ASP A 15 13.10 6.70 10.94
C ASP A 15 12.79 8.19 10.86
N ARG A 16 13.85 8.98 11.00
CA ARG A 16 13.84 10.26 10.32
C ARG A 16 13.85 9.93 8.84
N VAL A 17 12.68 9.76 8.28
CA VAL A 17 12.47 9.95 6.86
C VAL A 17 13.12 11.30 6.55
N ARG A 18 14.31 11.25 5.99
CA ARG A 18 14.90 12.39 5.34
C ARG A 18 13.88 12.77 4.28
N VAL A 19 13.08 13.77 4.59
CA VAL A 19 12.35 14.52 3.58
C VAL A 19 13.44 15.19 2.75
N GLY A 20 13.96 14.43 1.81
CA GLY A 20 14.80 14.97 0.79
C GLY A 20 13.98 16.03 0.10
N ARG A 21 14.44 17.26 0.15
CA ARG A 21 14.09 18.30 -0.79
C ARG A 21 14.41 17.77 -2.19
N ALA A 22 13.50 17.02 -2.74
CA ALA A 22 13.48 16.68 -4.14
C ALA A 22 12.21 17.31 -4.71
N SER A 23 12.35 18.58 -5.01
CA SER A 23 11.87 19.18 -6.24
C SER A 23 10.53 18.63 -6.73
N ALA A 24 9.45 19.24 -6.23
CA ALA A 24 8.12 19.11 -6.82
C ALA A 24 8.02 19.68 -8.26
N GLU A 25 9.14 19.98 -8.88
CA GLU A 25 9.19 20.74 -10.14
C GLU A 25 9.44 19.91 -11.41
N ARG A 26 9.38 18.60 -11.35
CA ARG A 26 9.63 17.84 -12.58
C ARG A 26 8.70 16.64 -12.74
N ARG A 27 7.41 16.87 -12.80
CA ARG A 27 6.49 15.84 -13.35
C ARG A 27 5.17 16.45 -13.86
N THR A 28 5.24 17.52 -14.54
CA THR A 28 4.26 17.88 -15.52
C THR A 28 4.92 17.68 -16.86
N GLU A 29 4.68 16.56 -17.46
CA GLU A 29 4.55 16.36 -18.88
C GLU A 29 4.86 14.91 -19.27
N GLU A 30 3.90 14.33 -19.94
CA GLU A 30 3.93 13.17 -20.82
C GLU A 30 4.05 11.78 -20.18
N GLY A 31 2.94 11.08 -20.18
CA GLY A 31 2.92 9.66 -20.49
C GLY A 31 3.31 8.71 -19.36
N GLY A 32 2.33 8.27 -18.58
CA GLY A 32 2.48 7.03 -17.81
C GLY A 32 3.34 7.10 -16.56
N GLY A 33 3.37 8.24 -15.90
CA GLY A 33 4.04 8.38 -14.60
C GLY A 33 3.33 7.55 -13.53
N SER A 34 4.04 6.64 -12.85
CA SER A 34 3.47 5.94 -11.70
C SER A 34 3.26 6.92 -10.57
N MET A 35 2.04 6.96 -10.02
CA MET A 35 1.71 7.73 -8.83
C MET A 35 2.35 7.09 -7.60
N ILE A 36 3.11 7.86 -6.85
CA ILE A 36 3.73 7.42 -5.60
C ILE A 36 2.99 8.00 -4.39
N LYS A 37 3.30 7.50 -3.21
CA LYS A 37 2.68 7.97 -1.96
C LYS A 37 2.81 9.49 -1.76
N ALA A 38 3.95 10.06 -2.10
CA ALA A 38 4.17 11.51 -2.01
C ALA A 38 3.22 12.32 -2.87
N ASP A 39 2.92 11.85 -4.08
CA ASP A 39 1.96 12.50 -4.97
C ASP A 39 0.55 12.49 -4.38
N ILE A 40 0.18 11.40 -3.70
CA ILE A 40 -1.11 11.31 -3.00
C ILE A 40 -1.18 12.33 -1.86
N ILE A 41 -0.10 12.47 -1.09
CA ILE A 41 -0.03 13.44 0.01
C ILE A 41 -0.18 14.87 -0.52
N ASP A 42 0.48 15.19 -1.61
CA ASP A 42 0.41 16.52 -2.23
C ASP A 42 -1.00 16.83 -2.76
N LEU A 43 -1.67 15.85 -3.38
CA LEU A 43 -3.05 15.98 -3.82
C LEU A 43 -4.03 16.13 -2.65
N VAL A 44 -3.82 15.43 -1.55
CA VAL A 44 -4.64 15.57 -0.34
C VAL A 44 -4.44 16.94 0.28
N HIS A 45 -3.22 17.40 0.37
CA HIS A 45 -2.88 18.76 0.83
C HIS A 45 -3.62 19.82 0.01
N GLU A 46 -3.59 19.71 -1.31
CA GLU A 46 -4.24 20.67 -2.21
C GLU A 46 -5.76 20.65 -2.08
N LYS A 47 -6.37 19.47 -1.99
CA LYS A 47 -7.84 19.33 -1.95
C LYS A 47 -8.47 19.66 -0.62
N ILE A 48 -7.80 19.35 0.49
CA ILE A 48 -8.38 19.47 1.82
C ILE A 48 -7.92 20.76 2.50
N GLY A 49 -6.75 21.28 2.13
CA GLY A 49 -6.18 22.50 2.71
C GLY A 49 -5.47 22.29 4.06
N PHE A 50 -5.21 21.03 4.43
CA PHE A 50 -4.36 20.72 5.58
C PHE A 50 -2.90 21.06 5.28
N SER A 51 -2.10 21.21 6.33
CA SER A 51 -0.65 21.29 6.13
C SER A 51 -0.12 20.00 5.48
N ARG A 52 1.02 20.08 4.83
CA ARG A 52 1.64 18.91 4.20
C ARG A 52 1.96 17.81 5.20
N HIS A 53 2.32 18.18 6.42
CA HIS A 53 2.58 17.23 7.50
C HIS A 53 1.32 16.51 7.94
N GLU A 54 0.23 17.23 8.20
CA GLU A 54 -1.05 16.63 8.55
C GLU A 54 -1.61 15.74 7.44
N SER A 55 -1.46 16.17 6.20
CA SER A 55 -1.85 15.36 5.03
C SER A 55 -1.07 14.04 4.96
N ALA A 56 0.21 14.08 5.29
CA ALA A 56 1.04 12.87 5.34
C ALA A 56 0.57 11.93 6.47
N GLU A 57 0.30 12.45 7.65
CA GLU A 57 -0.19 11.65 8.78
C GLU A 57 -1.54 10.99 8.47
N VAL A 58 -2.47 11.71 7.86
CA VAL A 58 -3.78 11.17 7.48
C VAL A 58 -3.64 10.05 6.45
N VAL A 59 -2.83 10.24 5.41
CA VAL A 59 -2.60 9.22 4.39
C VAL A 59 -1.91 7.99 4.98
N GLU A 60 -0.92 8.17 5.84
CA GLU A 60 -0.22 7.07 6.50
C GLU A 60 -1.16 6.29 7.42
N ALA A 61 -1.92 6.97 8.25
CA ALA A 61 -2.89 6.33 9.14
C ALA A 61 -3.93 5.53 8.36
N ALA A 62 -4.46 6.05 7.27
CA ALA A 62 -5.41 5.33 6.42
C ALA A 62 -4.81 4.05 5.81
N LEU A 63 -3.58 4.13 5.30
CA LEU A 63 -2.89 2.98 4.74
C LEU A 63 -2.55 1.94 5.82
N ASP A 64 -2.19 2.36 7.02
CA ASP A 64 -1.87 1.44 8.12
C ASP A 64 -3.09 0.68 8.60
N VAL A 65 -4.24 1.33 8.71
CA VAL A 65 -5.53 0.67 9.03
C VAL A 65 -5.86 -0.40 7.97
N LEU A 66 -5.67 -0.10 6.69
CA LEU A 66 -5.86 -1.06 5.60
C LEU A 66 -4.91 -2.26 5.71
N LYS A 67 -3.65 -2.00 6.01
CA LYS A 67 -2.63 -3.06 6.18
C LYS A 67 -2.99 -3.98 7.33
N GLU A 68 -3.39 -3.44 8.48
CA GLU A 68 -3.79 -4.24 9.64
C GLU A 68 -4.98 -5.15 9.34
N ALA A 69 -6.02 -4.61 8.70
CA ALA A 69 -7.18 -5.40 8.31
C ALA A 69 -6.82 -6.55 7.36
N LEU A 70 -5.98 -6.27 6.36
CA LEU A 70 -5.51 -7.27 5.41
C LEU A 70 -4.57 -8.31 6.04
N GLN A 71 -3.75 -7.91 7.03
CA GLN A 71 -2.90 -8.82 7.78
C GLN A 71 -3.71 -9.83 8.59
N LYS A 72 -4.83 -9.39 9.18
CA LYS A 72 -5.79 -10.27 9.86
C LYS A 72 -6.51 -11.21 8.89
N GLY A 73 -6.49 -10.90 7.61
CA GLY A 73 -7.15 -11.67 6.56
C GLY A 73 -8.60 -11.23 6.33
N GLU A 74 -8.95 -10.07 6.80
CA GLU A 74 -10.29 -9.51 6.63
C GLU A 74 -10.50 -9.01 5.20
N ARG A 75 -11.75 -9.02 4.78
CA ARG A 75 -12.14 -8.42 3.51
C ARG A 75 -12.35 -6.92 3.72
N VAL A 76 -11.58 -6.12 3.01
CA VAL A 76 -11.75 -4.66 3.01
C VAL A 76 -12.54 -4.25 1.77
N GLN A 77 -13.69 -3.63 1.96
CA GLN A 77 -14.53 -3.15 0.88
C GLN A 77 -14.68 -1.63 0.98
N ILE A 78 -14.20 -0.94 -0.06
CA ILE A 78 -14.33 0.52 -0.19
C ILE A 78 -15.33 0.81 -1.30
N VAL A 79 -16.45 1.42 -0.93
CA VAL A 79 -17.52 1.76 -1.86
C VAL A 79 -17.00 2.74 -2.92
N GLY A 80 -17.29 2.47 -4.18
CA GLY A 80 -16.83 3.28 -5.31
C GLY A 80 -15.40 3.02 -5.76
N PHE A 81 -14.59 2.33 -4.96
CA PHE A 81 -13.20 2.01 -5.28
C PHE A 81 -13.01 0.53 -5.63
N GLY A 82 -13.24 -0.35 -4.69
CA GLY A 82 -13.07 -1.78 -4.92
C GLY A 82 -13.02 -2.58 -3.62
N SER A 83 -12.68 -3.85 -3.77
CA SER A 83 -12.58 -4.77 -2.64
C SER A 83 -11.22 -5.47 -2.64
N PHE A 84 -10.60 -5.47 -1.48
CA PHE A 84 -9.40 -6.25 -1.21
C PHE A 84 -9.80 -7.55 -0.51
N LEU A 85 -9.37 -8.67 -1.07
CA LEU A 85 -9.64 -10.00 -0.53
C LEU A 85 -8.33 -10.73 -0.28
N VAL A 86 -8.20 -11.31 0.89
CA VAL A 86 -7.10 -12.20 1.21
C VAL A 86 -7.60 -13.64 1.07
N ARG A 87 -6.96 -14.41 0.20
CA ARG A 87 -7.31 -15.81 -0.04
C ARG A 87 -6.15 -16.72 0.32
N PRO A 88 -6.35 -17.72 1.18
CA PRO A 88 -5.36 -18.75 1.39
C PRO A 88 -5.29 -19.62 0.14
N LYS A 89 -4.11 -19.82 -0.40
CA LYS A 89 -3.83 -20.79 -1.44
C LYS A 89 -3.22 -22.03 -0.83
N LYS A 90 -3.80 -23.17 -1.15
CA LYS A 90 -3.29 -24.50 -0.74
C LYS A 90 -1.97 -24.77 -1.42
N GLU A 91 -1.22 -25.67 -0.83
CA GLU A 91 -0.06 -26.28 -1.44
C GLU A 91 -0.41 -26.84 -2.82
N ARG A 92 0.45 -26.64 -3.77
CA ARG A 92 0.31 -27.19 -5.12
C ARG A 92 1.66 -27.57 -5.69
N VAL A 93 1.67 -28.59 -6.51
CA VAL A 93 2.84 -28.97 -7.28
C VAL A 93 2.96 -28.06 -8.51
N GLY A 94 4.08 -27.39 -8.62
CA GLY A 94 4.45 -26.63 -9.81
C GLY A 94 5.54 -27.37 -10.57
N ARG A 95 5.71 -27.07 -11.86
CA ARG A 95 6.84 -27.57 -12.67
C ARG A 95 7.75 -26.43 -13.05
N ASN A 96 9.03 -26.68 -12.95
CA ASN A 96 10.04 -25.78 -13.47
C ASN A 96 10.04 -25.85 -15.01
N PRO A 97 9.75 -24.74 -15.73
CA PRO A 97 9.68 -24.76 -17.19
C PRO A 97 11.04 -25.05 -17.86
N LYS A 98 12.16 -24.91 -17.15
CA LYS A 98 13.49 -25.15 -17.69
C LYS A 98 14.00 -26.57 -17.48
N THR A 99 13.70 -27.18 -16.33
CA THR A 99 14.22 -28.50 -15.95
C THR A 99 13.16 -29.60 -15.94
N GLY A 100 11.88 -29.24 -15.92
CA GLY A 100 10.76 -30.18 -15.82
C GLY A 100 10.57 -30.78 -14.43
N GLU A 101 11.37 -30.39 -13.45
CA GLU A 101 11.28 -30.88 -12.08
C GLU A 101 10.02 -30.38 -11.37
N GLU A 102 9.45 -31.25 -10.55
CA GLU A 102 8.31 -30.91 -9.72
C GLU A 102 8.77 -30.13 -8.48
N ILE A 103 8.21 -28.94 -8.29
CA ILE A 103 8.50 -28.09 -7.15
C ILE A 103 7.22 -27.96 -6.32
N ILE A 104 7.31 -28.27 -5.03
CA ILE A 104 6.22 -28.08 -4.10
C ILE A 104 6.15 -26.59 -3.74
N ILE A 105 5.05 -25.94 -4.11
CA ILE A 105 4.78 -24.55 -3.75
C ILE A 105 4.04 -24.53 -2.42
N ALA A 106 4.70 -24.02 -1.39
CA ALA A 106 4.13 -23.92 -0.04
C ALA A 106 2.81 -23.13 -0.01
N PRO A 107 1.91 -23.46 0.91
CA PRO A 107 0.66 -22.72 1.08
C PRO A 107 0.95 -21.26 1.46
N ARG A 108 0.25 -20.32 0.86
CA ARG A 108 0.44 -18.90 1.10
C ARG A 108 -0.87 -18.13 1.04
N LYS A 109 -0.93 -17.02 1.77
CA LYS A 109 -2.02 -16.06 1.62
C LYS A 109 -1.72 -15.13 0.46
N VAL A 110 -2.69 -14.94 -0.42
CA VAL A 110 -2.58 -14.04 -1.57
C VAL A 110 -3.66 -12.99 -1.47
N MET A 111 -3.23 -11.74 -1.59
CA MET A 111 -4.14 -10.61 -1.67
C MET A 111 -4.59 -10.42 -3.11
N THR A 112 -5.89 -10.23 -3.30
CA THR A 112 -6.51 -9.95 -4.59
C THR A 112 -7.32 -8.67 -4.50
N PHE A 113 -7.10 -7.76 -5.43
CA PHE A 113 -7.90 -6.55 -5.58
C PHE A 113 -8.93 -6.73 -6.69
N LYS A 114 -10.19 -6.44 -6.37
CA LYS A 114 -11.28 -6.39 -7.35
C LYS A 114 -11.79 -4.96 -7.45
N PRO A 115 -11.59 -4.28 -8.56
CA PRO A 115 -12.10 -2.93 -8.74
C PRO A 115 -13.64 -2.94 -8.76
N SER A 116 -14.24 -1.86 -8.27
CA SER A 116 -15.68 -1.64 -8.40
C SER A 116 -16.06 -1.36 -9.86
N LYS A 117 -17.33 -1.50 -10.19
CA LYS A 117 -17.83 -1.14 -11.53
C LYS A 117 -17.54 0.33 -11.83
N ILE A 118 -17.80 1.20 -10.89
CA ILE A 118 -17.57 2.65 -11.01
C ILE A 118 -16.11 2.95 -11.36
N LEU A 119 -15.17 2.35 -10.60
CA LEU A 119 -13.74 2.54 -10.86
C LEU A 119 -13.33 2.01 -12.23
N ARG A 120 -13.88 0.86 -12.62
CA ARG A 120 -13.58 0.25 -13.92
C ARG A 120 -14.08 1.12 -15.06
N ASP A 121 -15.30 1.65 -14.94
CA ASP A 121 -15.89 2.52 -15.95
C ASP A 121 -15.08 3.84 -16.05
N MET A 122 -14.70 4.44 -14.93
CA MET A 122 -13.84 5.62 -14.89
C MET A 122 -12.48 5.40 -15.57
N VAL A 123 -11.87 4.25 -15.36
CA VAL A 123 -10.59 3.91 -15.99
C VAL A 123 -10.76 3.67 -17.50
N ASN A 124 -11.84 3.04 -17.91
CA ASN A 124 -12.13 2.78 -19.32
C ASN A 124 -12.51 4.08 -20.06
N ASP A 125 -13.30 4.94 -19.44
CA ASP A 125 -13.70 6.24 -20.03
C ASP A 125 -12.51 7.22 -20.08
N GLY A 126 -11.65 7.20 -19.08
CA GLY A 126 -10.42 8.01 -19.06
C GLY A 126 -9.32 7.53 -20.00
N GLY A 127 -9.38 6.29 -20.46
CA GLY A 127 -8.46 5.71 -21.43
C GLY A 127 -8.97 5.74 -22.88
N GLY A 128 -10.12 6.31 -23.10
CA GLY A 128 -10.70 6.45 -24.43
C GLY A 128 -10.03 7.56 -25.23
N ALA A 129 -9.00 7.20 -25.91
CA ALA A 129 -8.59 7.97 -27.08
C ALA A 129 -9.22 7.37 -28.31
#